data_b2a7cc532817bc19e394784586bc9f08
#
_entry.id   b2a7cc532817bc19e394784586bc9f08
#
_cell.length_a   1.000
_cell.length_b   1.000
_cell.length_c   1.000
_cell.angle_alpha   90.00
_cell.angle_beta   90.00
_cell.angle_gamma   90.00
#
_symmetry.space_group_name_H-M   'P 1'
#
loop_
_entity.id
_entity.type
_entity.pdbx_description
1 polymer ?
#
loop_
_entity_poly.entity_id
_entity_poly.type
_entity_poly.pdbx_seq_one_letter_code
_entity_poly.pdbx_strand_id
1 'polypeptide(L)'
;MNADNVITNKLILAGLTLLAGLLGACTSTTVDEFRQGETGITSEESVVILGRRQASDYETDSDFVSCVGDHITRGQDGIDVIPEQEFIDAMFPWFEPRTAPLRTRDLERLMAEDVVASKINDFGIRYIIWVDGFTETTDRAGSISCTIGPGGGGCFGFGSWEDDANFDARIWDVGSLSSVGTISTDATGQSYLPAIVIPIPLIARVEANACSRLGAQLKNFVNGS
;
A
#
# COMPACT_ATOMS: atom_id res chain seq x y z
N MET A 1 12.39 -34.51 -40.86
CA MET A 1 11.96 -33.74 -39.68
C MET A 1 10.99 -34.65 -38.93
N ASN A 2 11.42 -35.32 -37.84
CA ASN A 2 10.71 -36.42 -37.23
C ASN A 2 9.50 -35.94 -36.43
N ALA A 3 8.33 -36.52 -36.67
CA ALA A 3 7.08 -36.21 -35.97
C ALA A 3 7.21 -36.34 -34.45
N ASP A 4 8.03 -37.25 -33.99
CA ASP A 4 8.30 -37.50 -32.56
C ASP A 4 8.91 -36.31 -31.83
N ASN A 5 9.80 -35.55 -32.46
CA ASN A 5 10.40 -34.35 -31.88
C ASN A 5 9.40 -33.19 -31.72
N VAL A 6 8.42 -33.10 -32.59
CA VAL A 6 7.38 -32.04 -32.52
C VAL A 6 6.40 -32.33 -31.38
N ILE A 7 6.06 -33.58 -31.19
CA ILE A 7 5.15 -34.02 -30.12
C ILE A 7 5.82 -33.86 -28.75
N THR A 8 7.08 -34.25 -28.63
CA THR A 8 7.86 -34.10 -27.39
C THR A 8 8.04 -32.63 -26.98
N ASN A 9 8.36 -31.73 -27.95
CA ASN A 9 8.45 -30.30 -27.67
C ASN A 9 7.09 -29.67 -27.27
N LYS A 10 6.00 -30.10 -27.86
CA LYS A 10 4.65 -29.60 -27.47
C LYS A 10 4.25 -30.08 -26.08
N LEU A 11 4.60 -31.28 -25.69
CA LEU A 11 4.36 -31.82 -24.35
C LEU A 11 5.21 -31.12 -23.28
N ILE A 12 6.48 -30.82 -23.57
CA ILE A 12 7.36 -30.07 -22.68
C ILE A 12 6.85 -28.63 -22.53
N LEU A 13 6.45 -27.99 -23.63
CA LEU A 13 5.90 -26.61 -23.58
C LEU A 13 4.59 -26.57 -22.79
N ALA A 14 3.69 -27.53 -22.98
CA ALA A 14 2.44 -27.63 -22.25
C ALA A 14 2.67 -27.93 -20.75
N GLY A 15 3.65 -28.75 -20.41
CA GLY A 15 4.06 -29.00 -19.03
C GLY A 15 4.65 -27.76 -18.35
N LEU A 16 5.45 -26.97 -19.06
CA LEU A 16 6.06 -25.74 -18.57
C LEU A 16 5.00 -24.64 -18.32
N THR A 17 4.01 -24.52 -19.22
CA THR A 17 2.91 -23.55 -19.06
C THR A 17 1.95 -23.93 -17.93
N LEU A 18 1.72 -25.22 -17.72
CA LEU A 18 0.89 -25.70 -16.59
C LEU A 18 1.60 -25.46 -15.24
N LEU A 19 2.91 -25.66 -15.19
CA LEU A 19 3.71 -25.44 -13.99
C LEU A 19 3.82 -23.94 -13.64
N ALA A 20 3.90 -23.05 -14.62
CA ALA A 20 3.92 -21.61 -14.43
C ALA A 20 2.59 -21.05 -13.88
N GLY A 21 1.46 -21.71 -14.19
CA GLY A 21 0.13 -21.33 -13.68
C GLY A 21 -0.12 -21.67 -12.21
N LEU A 22 0.68 -22.57 -11.61
CA LEU A 22 0.55 -23.01 -10.21
C LEU A 22 1.40 -22.18 -9.22
N LEU A 23 2.20 -21.23 -9.69
CA LEU A 23 3.16 -20.47 -8.90
C LEU A 23 2.62 -19.12 -8.39
N GLY A 24 1.30 -18.91 -8.41
CA GLY A 24 0.67 -17.72 -7.81
C GLY A 24 0.66 -17.84 -6.29
N ALA A 25 1.47 -17.06 -5.58
CA ALA A 25 1.26 -16.81 -4.17
C ALA A 25 -0.10 -16.11 -4.03
N CYS A 26 -1.05 -16.76 -3.33
CA CYS A 26 -2.40 -16.22 -3.15
C CYS A 26 -2.36 -15.08 -2.13
N THR A 27 -2.87 -13.92 -2.51
CA THR A 27 -3.13 -12.81 -1.60
C THR A 27 -4.64 -12.59 -1.54
N SER A 28 -5.19 -12.49 -0.34
CA SER A 28 -6.58 -12.07 -0.09
C SER A 28 -6.56 -10.62 0.39
N THR A 29 -7.48 -9.80 -0.11
CA THR A 29 -7.59 -8.40 0.34
C THR A 29 -9.06 -8.03 0.49
N THR A 30 -9.41 -7.51 1.66
CA THR A 30 -10.73 -6.96 1.98
C THR A 30 -10.61 -5.46 2.13
N VAL A 31 -11.60 -4.71 1.67
CA VAL A 31 -11.69 -3.26 1.83
C VAL A 31 -13.06 -2.92 2.39
N ASP A 32 -13.06 -2.23 3.51
CA ASP A 32 -14.27 -1.72 4.16
C ASP A 32 -14.30 -0.20 4.09
N GLU A 33 -15.44 0.38 3.70
CA GLU A 33 -15.64 1.81 3.59
C GLU A 33 -16.75 2.26 4.55
N PHE A 34 -16.47 3.30 5.32
CA PHE A 34 -17.44 3.99 6.14
C PHE A 34 -17.52 5.46 5.74
N ARG A 35 -18.62 5.86 5.09
CA ARG A 35 -18.84 7.22 4.60
C ARG A 35 -19.72 7.99 5.57
N GLN A 36 -19.28 9.19 5.97
CA GLN A 36 -19.99 10.08 6.90
C GLN A 36 -20.58 11.31 6.21
N GLY A 37 -20.14 11.64 5.01
CA GLY A 37 -20.56 12.79 4.25
C GLY A 37 -20.46 12.57 2.75
N GLU A 38 -21.09 13.48 1.99
CA GLU A 38 -20.89 13.53 0.54
C GLU A 38 -19.48 14.01 0.22
N THR A 39 -18.87 13.41 -0.78
CA THR A 39 -17.54 13.76 -1.25
C THR A 39 -17.58 14.16 -2.72
N GLY A 40 -16.57 14.86 -3.16
CA GLY A 40 -16.37 15.28 -4.54
C GLY A 40 -15.17 16.20 -4.59
N ILE A 41 -14.43 16.14 -5.69
CA ILE A 41 -13.26 16.95 -5.93
C ILE A 41 -13.30 17.50 -7.36
N THR A 42 -12.84 18.71 -7.53
CA THR A 42 -12.72 19.36 -8.85
C THR A 42 -11.30 19.21 -9.39
N SER A 43 -11.09 19.50 -10.66
CA SER A 43 -9.77 19.44 -11.31
C SER A 43 -8.79 20.54 -10.83
N GLU A 44 -9.26 21.51 -10.05
CA GLU A 44 -8.43 22.57 -9.49
C GLU A 44 -8.07 22.30 -8.02
N GLU A 45 -8.62 21.25 -7.44
CA GLU A 45 -8.38 20.85 -6.06
C GLU A 45 -7.42 19.66 -6.02
N SER A 46 -6.73 19.53 -4.91
CA SER A 46 -5.75 18.48 -4.65
C SER A 46 -6.05 17.73 -3.36
N VAL A 47 -5.36 16.62 -3.18
CA VAL A 47 -5.32 15.87 -1.92
C VAL A 47 -3.89 15.77 -1.41
N VAL A 48 -3.73 15.63 -0.11
CA VAL A 48 -2.46 15.22 0.50
C VAL A 48 -2.68 13.93 1.29
N ILE A 49 -1.74 13.00 1.16
CA ILE A 49 -1.75 11.72 1.89
C ILE A 49 -0.59 11.75 2.86
N LEU A 50 -0.89 11.57 4.13
CA LEU A 50 0.08 11.63 5.23
C LEU A 50 0.11 10.28 5.95
N GLY A 51 1.29 9.72 6.12
CA GLY A 51 1.50 8.54 6.94
C GLY A 51 1.60 8.86 8.42
N ARG A 52 1.22 7.95 9.29
CA ARG A 52 1.42 8.07 10.73
C ARG A 52 2.90 8.02 11.06
N ARG A 53 3.43 9.09 11.70
CA ARG A 53 4.84 9.25 12.08
C ARG A 53 5.08 9.35 13.59
N GLN A 54 4.02 9.30 14.41
CA GLN A 54 4.08 9.52 15.86
C GLN A 54 3.80 8.28 16.68
N ALA A 55 4.18 7.11 16.22
CA ALA A 55 3.99 5.91 17.01
C ALA A 55 5.26 5.56 17.79
N SER A 56 5.08 5.02 18.98
CA SER A 56 6.17 4.41 19.75
C SER A 56 6.45 2.97 19.32
N ASP A 57 5.52 2.37 18.60
CA ASP A 57 5.44 0.96 18.23
C ASP A 57 5.67 0.71 16.73
N TYR A 58 5.17 1.60 15.87
CA TYR A 58 5.40 1.55 14.43
C TYR A 58 5.18 2.91 13.76
N GLU A 59 5.73 3.07 12.56
CA GLU A 59 5.44 4.15 11.63
C GLU A 59 4.89 3.57 10.33
N THR A 60 3.98 4.29 9.68
CA THR A 60 3.50 3.90 8.37
C THR A 60 4.60 4.11 7.34
N ASP A 61 4.88 3.10 6.51
CA ASP A 61 5.93 3.15 5.51
C ASP A 61 5.67 4.26 4.48
N SER A 62 6.70 5.07 4.20
CA SER A 62 6.64 6.14 3.20
C SER A 62 6.41 5.61 1.79
N ASP A 63 6.96 4.43 1.47
CA ASP A 63 6.79 3.80 0.17
C ASP A 63 5.34 3.35 -0.02
N PHE A 64 4.67 2.92 1.05
CA PHE A 64 3.24 2.62 1.03
C PHE A 64 2.40 3.88 0.76
N VAL A 65 2.68 4.98 1.45
CA VAL A 65 2.00 6.27 1.26
C VAL A 65 2.16 6.76 -0.18
N SER A 66 3.39 6.70 -0.71
CA SER A 66 3.69 7.05 -2.11
C SER A 66 2.96 6.15 -3.10
N CYS A 67 2.92 4.84 -2.84
CA CYS A 67 2.19 3.88 -3.66
C CYS A 67 0.69 4.20 -3.73
N VAL A 68 0.07 4.55 -2.60
CA VAL A 68 -1.35 4.96 -2.55
C VAL A 68 -1.57 6.22 -3.38
N GLY A 69 -0.71 7.23 -3.24
CA GLY A 69 -0.73 8.46 -4.04
C GLY A 69 -0.65 8.19 -5.54
N ASP A 70 0.27 7.32 -5.94
CA ASP A 70 0.42 6.87 -7.32
C ASP A 70 -0.84 6.22 -7.90
N HIS A 71 -1.59 5.47 -7.09
CA HIS A 71 -2.84 4.86 -7.53
C HIS A 71 -3.97 5.89 -7.68
N ILE A 72 -4.00 6.92 -6.87
CA ILE A 72 -4.99 8.01 -6.94
C ILE A 72 -4.74 8.89 -8.18
N THR A 73 -3.48 9.19 -8.51
CA THR A 73 -3.13 10.04 -9.66
C THR A 73 -3.32 9.37 -11.02
N ARG A 74 -3.31 8.04 -11.11
CA ARG A 74 -3.37 7.32 -12.40
C ARG A 74 -4.74 7.39 -13.05
N GLY A 75 -4.75 7.43 -14.42
CA GLY A 75 -5.96 7.32 -15.24
C GLY A 75 -6.58 8.67 -15.60
N GLN A 76 -7.72 8.64 -16.31
CA GLN A 76 -8.39 9.84 -16.81
C GLN A 76 -9.12 10.63 -15.70
N ASP A 77 -9.48 9.94 -14.63
CA ASP A 77 -10.09 10.43 -13.40
C ASP A 77 -9.07 10.61 -12.27
N GLY A 78 -7.79 10.73 -12.64
CA GLY A 78 -6.69 10.97 -11.70
C GLY A 78 -6.84 12.29 -10.96
N ILE A 79 -6.54 12.25 -9.67
CA ILE A 79 -6.62 13.39 -8.76
C ILE A 79 -5.19 13.89 -8.52
N ASP A 80 -5.02 15.19 -8.42
CA ASP A 80 -3.74 15.77 -8.06
C ASP A 80 -3.40 15.46 -6.60
N VAL A 81 -2.21 14.86 -6.38
CA VAL A 81 -1.72 14.46 -5.06
C VAL A 81 -0.45 15.21 -4.75
N ILE A 82 -0.48 16.00 -3.69
CA ILE A 82 0.71 16.69 -3.19
C ILE A 82 1.59 15.67 -2.47
N PRO A 83 2.89 15.54 -2.84
CA PRO A 83 3.81 14.65 -2.16
C PRO A 83 3.92 14.94 -0.66
N GLU A 84 3.88 13.89 0.18
CA GLU A 84 3.91 14.03 1.64
C GLU A 84 5.04 14.92 2.14
N GLN A 85 6.27 14.71 1.65
CA GLN A 85 7.43 15.47 2.09
C GLN A 85 7.34 16.94 1.69
N GLU A 86 6.86 17.25 0.48
CA GLU A 86 6.66 18.62 0.01
C GLU A 86 5.67 19.36 0.90
N PHE A 87 4.57 18.70 1.26
CA PHE A 87 3.58 19.26 2.16
C PHE A 87 4.15 19.52 3.56
N ILE A 88 4.84 18.52 4.15
CA ILE A 88 5.44 18.65 5.49
C ILE A 88 6.43 19.80 5.53
N ASP A 89 7.32 19.90 4.54
CA ASP A 89 8.33 20.95 4.46
C ASP A 89 7.70 22.36 4.35
N ALA A 90 6.66 22.48 3.50
CA ALA A 90 5.95 23.75 3.35
C ALA A 90 5.14 24.14 4.58
N MET A 91 4.62 23.15 5.31
CA MET A 91 3.79 23.32 6.49
C MET A 91 4.60 23.31 7.80
N PHE A 92 5.92 23.37 7.73
CA PHE A 92 6.75 23.46 8.93
C PHE A 92 6.39 24.69 9.79
N PRO A 93 6.26 24.56 11.14
CA PRO A 93 6.46 23.36 11.97
C PRO A 93 5.17 22.62 12.34
N TRP A 94 4.03 22.90 11.72
CA TRP A 94 2.70 22.44 12.16
C TRP A 94 2.42 20.98 11.85
N PHE A 95 3.04 20.42 10.79
CA PHE A 95 2.83 19.03 10.35
C PHE A 95 4.04 18.13 10.56
N GLU A 96 4.97 18.56 11.40
CA GLU A 96 6.04 17.69 11.88
C GLU A 96 5.49 16.50 12.68
N PRO A 97 6.20 15.37 12.77
CA PRO A 97 5.72 14.17 13.47
C PRO A 97 5.18 14.39 14.88
N ARG A 98 5.69 15.41 15.59
CA ARG A 98 5.27 15.72 16.97
C ARG A 98 4.15 16.74 17.08
N THR A 99 3.89 17.50 16.02
CA THR A 99 2.95 18.62 16.04
C THR A 99 1.76 18.42 15.12
N ALA A 100 1.87 17.45 14.19
CA ALA A 100 0.81 17.14 13.25
C ALA A 100 -0.52 16.82 13.95
N PRO A 101 -1.65 17.30 13.43
CA PRO A 101 -2.96 17.06 14.01
C PRO A 101 -3.34 15.59 13.84
N LEU A 102 -3.67 14.89 14.93
CA LEU A 102 -4.12 13.50 14.90
C LEU A 102 -5.65 13.37 14.97
N ARG A 103 -6.36 14.47 15.21
CA ARG A 103 -7.82 14.52 15.33
C ARG A 103 -8.36 15.73 14.59
N THR A 104 -9.58 15.61 14.08
CA THR A 104 -10.26 16.69 13.36
C THR A 104 -10.26 18.03 14.12
N ARG A 105 -10.54 18.01 15.44
CA ARG A 105 -10.49 19.24 16.26
C ARG A 105 -9.10 19.88 16.38
N ASP A 106 -8.03 19.08 16.24
CA ASP A 106 -6.68 19.62 16.24
C ASP A 106 -6.38 20.29 14.90
N LEU A 107 -6.92 19.75 13.80
CA LEU A 107 -6.92 20.41 12.50
C LEU A 107 -7.76 21.71 12.52
N GLU A 108 -8.96 21.72 13.11
CA GLU A 108 -9.77 22.92 13.28
C GLU A 108 -8.99 24.04 14.00
N ARG A 109 -8.26 23.69 15.05
CA ARG A 109 -7.42 24.62 15.78
C ARG A 109 -6.27 25.18 14.93
N LEU A 110 -5.62 24.35 14.13
CA LEU A 110 -4.58 24.78 13.21
C LEU A 110 -5.14 25.67 12.11
N MET A 111 -6.31 25.34 11.55
CA MET A 111 -6.97 26.14 10.51
C MET A 111 -7.47 27.49 11.02
N ALA A 112 -7.58 27.68 12.34
CA ALA A 112 -7.85 28.99 12.93
C ALA A 112 -6.66 29.95 12.89
N GLU A 113 -5.45 29.42 12.60
CA GLU A 113 -4.25 30.21 12.36
C GLU A 113 -4.22 30.68 10.91
N ASP A 114 -4.35 31.99 10.65
CA ASP A 114 -4.42 32.57 9.30
C ASP A 114 -3.30 32.10 8.38
N VAL A 115 -2.10 31.95 8.91
CA VAL A 115 -0.92 31.51 8.15
C VAL A 115 -1.08 30.06 7.68
N VAL A 116 -1.62 29.17 8.52
CA VAL A 116 -1.84 27.76 8.19
C VAL A 116 -2.94 27.64 7.15
N ALA A 117 -4.07 28.33 7.38
CA ALA A 117 -5.19 28.33 6.46
C ALA A 117 -4.79 28.86 5.07
N SER A 118 -4.02 29.96 5.02
CA SER A 118 -3.51 30.50 3.76
C SER A 118 -2.65 29.48 3.01
N LYS A 119 -1.68 28.86 3.68
CA LYS A 119 -0.80 27.86 3.06
C LYS A 119 -1.59 26.66 2.51
N ILE A 120 -2.53 26.11 3.27
CA ILE A 120 -3.38 24.99 2.83
C ILE A 120 -4.22 25.39 1.61
N ASN A 121 -4.78 26.61 1.60
CA ASN A 121 -5.51 27.14 0.46
C ASN A 121 -4.61 27.37 -0.76
N ASP A 122 -3.38 27.83 -0.59
CA ASP A 122 -2.41 28.04 -1.68
C ASP A 122 -2.06 26.72 -2.40
N PHE A 123 -2.08 25.60 -1.69
CA PHE A 123 -1.95 24.26 -2.26
C PHE A 123 -3.24 23.74 -2.93
N GLY A 124 -4.37 24.43 -2.76
CA GLY A 124 -5.65 23.94 -3.28
C GLY A 124 -6.13 22.64 -2.64
N ILE A 125 -5.73 22.36 -1.39
CA ILE A 125 -6.03 21.08 -0.73
C ILE A 125 -7.53 21.03 -0.37
N ARG A 126 -8.21 20.03 -0.94
CA ARG A 126 -9.58 19.68 -0.59
C ARG A 126 -9.64 18.65 0.53
N TYR A 127 -8.84 17.60 0.45
CA TYR A 127 -8.82 16.53 1.45
C TYR A 127 -7.44 16.29 2.00
N ILE A 128 -7.37 16.10 3.32
CA ILE A 128 -6.21 15.55 4.02
C ILE A 128 -6.54 14.11 4.38
N ILE A 129 -5.74 13.16 3.90
CA ILE A 129 -5.92 11.73 4.10
C ILE A 129 -4.80 11.22 5.01
N TRP A 130 -5.17 10.78 6.21
CA TRP A 130 -4.26 10.13 7.15
C TRP A 130 -4.29 8.62 6.97
N VAL A 131 -3.14 8.06 6.61
CA VAL A 131 -2.93 6.62 6.51
C VAL A 131 -2.19 6.14 7.75
N ASP A 132 -2.76 5.13 8.41
CA ASP A 132 -2.26 4.51 9.63
C ASP A 132 -2.25 3.00 9.43
N GLY A 133 -1.12 2.34 9.62
CA GLY A 133 -1.01 0.91 9.46
C GLY A 133 0.40 0.43 9.18
N PHE A 134 0.53 -0.88 9.13
CA PHE A 134 1.80 -1.56 8.91
C PHE A 134 1.58 -2.96 8.33
N THR A 135 2.66 -3.56 7.84
CA THR A 135 2.71 -4.95 7.42
C THR A 135 3.57 -5.74 8.40
N GLU A 136 3.09 -6.90 8.84
CA GLU A 136 3.84 -7.78 9.73
C GLU A 136 3.84 -9.22 9.23
N THR A 137 4.87 -9.98 9.62
CA THR A 137 4.91 -11.43 9.40
C THR A 137 4.36 -12.13 10.62
N THR A 138 3.25 -12.84 10.47
CA THR A 138 2.48 -13.44 11.57
C THR A 138 2.80 -14.90 11.81
N ASP A 139 3.16 -15.65 10.78
CA ASP A 139 3.52 -17.06 10.90
C ASP A 139 4.78 -17.40 10.09
N ARG A 140 5.58 -18.35 10.60
CA ARG A 140 6.74 -18.88 9.92
C ARG A 140 6.88 -20.38 10.20
N ALA A 141 7.05 -21.15 9.13
CA ALA A 141 7.20 -22.60 9.23
C ALA A 141 8.29 -23.12 8.29
N GLY A 142 8.79 -24.33 8.62
CA GLY A 142 9.76 -25.03 7.81
C GLY A 142 11.24 -24.75 8.17
N SER A 143 12.14 -25.32 7.40
CA SER A 143 13.57 -25.11 7.53
C SER A 143 14.29 -25.39 6.22
N ILE A 144 15.40 -24.69 6.00
CA ILE A 144 16.29 -24.88 4.85
C ILE A 144 17.70 -25.14 5.38
N SER A 145 18.32 -26.20 4.88
CA SER A 145 19.72 -26.56 5.19
C SER A 145 20.56 -26.41 3.95
N CYS A 146 21.69 -25.70 4.08
CA CYS A 146 22.64 -25.50 3.00
C CYS A 146 23.98 -26.15 3.36
N THR A 147 24.61 -26.88 2.41
CA THR A 147 25.91 -27.50 2.58
C THR A 147 26.84 -27.07 1.46
N ILE A 148 28.12 -26.94 1.78
CA ILE A 148 29.21 -26.66 0.83
C ILE A 148 30.25 -27.77 0.94
N GLY A 149 30.63 -28.35 -0.19
CA GLY A 149 31.62 -29.41 -0.27
C GLY A 149 32.58 -29.24 -1.46
N PRO A 150 33.59 -30.11 -1.63
CA PRO A 150 34.60 -30.00 -2.70
C PRO A 150 34.04 -30.06 -4.12
N GLY A 151 32.81 -30.53 -4.30
CA GLY A 151 32.10 -30.63 -5.58
C GLY A 151 31.04 -29.54 -5.83
N GLY A 152 30.93 -28.57 -4.91
CA GLY A 152 29.89 -27.49 -4.98
C GLY A 152 29.08 -27.42 -3.71
N GLY A 153 28.11 -26.49 -3.70
CA GLY A 153 27.17 -26.29 -2.60
C GLY A 153 25.72 -26.39 -3.07
N GLY A 154 24.81 -26.67 -2.15
CA GLY A 154 23.39 -26.73 -2.42
C GLY A 154 22.55 -26.59 -1.16
N CYS A 155 21.34 -26.10 -1.31
CA CYS A 155 20.36 -25.98 -0.25
C CYS A 155 19.19 -26.93 -0.49
N PHE A 156 18.69 -27.55 0.59
CA PHE A 156 17.52 -28.41 0.56
C PHE A 156 16.59 -28.05 1.71
N GLY A 157 15.31 -27.98 1.42
CA GLY A 157 14.30 -27.71 2.42
C GLY A 157 13.12 -26.91 1.87
N PHE A 158 12.29 -26.49 2.79
CA PHE A 158 11.10 -25.69 2.49
C PHE A 158 10.87 -24.71 3.64
N GLY A 159 10.61 -23.48 3.32
CA GLY A 159 10.16 -22.45 4.25
C GLY A 159 8.86 -21.84 3.77
N SER A 160 8.04 -21.40 4.70
CA SER A 160 6.85 -20.60 4.42
C SER A 160 6.68 -19.54 5.50
N TRP A 161 6.07 -18.42 5.12
CA TRP A 161 5.65 -17.37 6.08
C TRP A 161 4.39 -16.70 5.56
N GLU A 162 3.61 -16.18 6.50
CA GLU A 162 2.42 -15.40 6.22
C GLU A 162 2.68 -13.95 6.59
N ASP A 163 2.32 -13.04 5.69
CA ASP A 163 2.37 -11.60 5.91
C ASP A 163 0.95 -11.04 5.94
N ASP A 164 0.68 -10.21 6.93
CA ASP A 164 -0.58 -9.49 7.12
C ASP A 164 -0.33 -7.99 7.05
N ALA A 165 -1.13 -7.29 6.25
CA ALA A 165 -1.08 -5.84 6.11
C ALA A 165 -2.43 -5.23 6.50
N ASN A 166 -2.41 -4.33 7.47
CA ASN A 166 -3.60 -3.64 7.97
C ASN A 166 -3.37 -2.14 7.87
N PHE A 167 -4.23 -1.46 7.08
CA PHE A 167 -4.13 -0.03 6.86
C PHE A 167 -5.50 0.64 6.94
N ASP A 168 -5.57 1.73 7.70
CA ASP A 168 -6.71 2.62 7.83
C ASP A 168 -6.41 3.98 7.19
N ALA A 169 -7.29 4.46 6.35
CA ALA A 169 -7.24 5.81 5.81
C ALA A 169 -8.41 6.64 6.33
N ARG A 170 -8.13 7.74 7.02
CA ARG A 170 -9.12 8.71 7.49
C ARG A 170 -9.11 9.93 6.60
N ILE A 171 -10.26 10.29 6.07
CA ILE A 171 -10.42 11.37 5.12
C ILE A 171 -11.04 12.58 5.82
N TRP A 172 -10.31 13.70 5.84
CA TRP A 172 -10.75 14.97 6.38
C TRP A 172 -11.00 15.96 5.26
N ASP A 173 -12.17 16.55 5.24
CA ASP A 173 -12.54 17.66 4.35
C ASP A 173 -12.07 18.97 4.96
N VAL A 174 -11.18 19.67 4.27
CA VAL A 174 -10.62 20.94 4.70
C VAL A 174 -11.67 22.05 4.65
N GLY A 175 -12.59 22.00 3.69
CA GLY A 175 -13.64 23.02 3.53
C GLY A 175 -14.68 23.00 4.66
N SER A 176 -15.07 21.81 5.11
CA SER A 176 -16.02 21.63 6.22
C SER A 176 -15.36 21.42 7.58
N LEU A 177 -14.04 21.26 7.63
CA LEU A 177 -13.24 20.93 8.81
C LEU A 177 -13.78 19.68 9.55
N SER A 178 -14.18 18.67 8.80
CA SER A 178 -14.82 17.48 9.34
C SER A 178 -14.24 16.20 8.74
N SER A 179 -14.38 15.10 9.48
CA SER A 179 -14.13 13.78 8.92
C SER A 179 -15.29 13.38 8.02
N VAL A 180 -14.99 12.99 6.78
CA VAL A 180 -16.00 12.57 5.81
C VAL A 180 -16.06 11.06 5.64
N GLY A 181 -15.07 10.34 6.17
CA GLY A 181 -15.10 8.89 6.20
C GLY A 181 -13.78 8.23 6.56
N THR A 182 -13.83 6.89 6.57
CA THR A 182 -12.67 6.02 6.80
C THR A 182 -12.74 4.85 5.84
N ILE A 183 -11.59 4.43 5.33
CA ILE A 183 -11.43 3.22 4.51
C ILE A 183 -10.40 2.34 5.19
N SER A 184 -10.78 1.11 5.49
CA SER A 184 -9.90 0.09 6.08
C SER A 184 -9.56 -0.96 5.01
N THR A 185 -8.31 -1.39 4.99
CA THR A 185 -7.83 -2.42 4.06
C THR A 185 -7.05 -3.46 4.84
N ASP A 186 -7.51 -4.72 4.75
CA ASP A 186 -6.86 -5.88 5.33
C ASP A 186 -6.40 -6.79 4.19
N ALA A 187 -5.11 -7.11 4.14
CA ALA A 187 -4.56 -8.01 3.14
C ALA A 187 -3.69 -9.07 3.81
N THR A 188 -3.88 -10.32 3.40
CA THR A 188 -3.14 -11.49 3.90
C THR A 188 -2.56 -12.25 2.74
N GLY A 189 -1.35 -12.77 2.88
CA GLY A 189 -0.74 -13.58 1.83
C GLY A 189 0.35 -14.50 2.32
N GLN A 190 0.42 -15.69 1.72
CA GLN A 190 1.39 -16.69 2.07
C GLN A 190 2.53 -16.74 1.07
N SER A 191 3.76 -16.65 1.58
CA SER A 191 5.01 -16.73 0.85
C SER A 191 5.68 -18.07 1.07
N TYR A 192 6.41 -18.55 0.07
CA TYR A 192 7.09 -19.86 0.10
C TYR A 192 8.53 -19.73 -0.37
N LEU A 193 9.40 -20.55 0.22
CA LEU A 193 10.81 -20.65 -0.14
C LEU A 193 11.20 -22.14 -0.33
N PRO A 194 10.82 -22.76 -1.44
CA PRO A 194 11.36 -24.08 -1.79
C PRO A 194 12.84 -23.97 -2.13
N ALA A 195 13.64 -24.91 -1.59
CA ALA A 195 15.06 -25.04 -1.87
C ALA A 195 15.37 -26.45 -2.37
N ILE A 196 15.69 -26.54 -3.67
CA ILE A 196 16.20 -27.75 -4.33
C ILE A 196 17.43 -27.31 -5.07
N VAL A 197 18.59 -27.40 -4.43
CA VAL A 197 19.89 -26.88 -4.85
C VAL A 197 20.01 -25.36 -4.68
N ILE A 198 19.06 -24.59 -5.19
CA ILE A 198 18.99 -23.11 -5.05
C ILE A 198 17.63 -22.75 -4.44
N PRO A 199 17.58 -21.91 -3.38
CA PRO A 199 16.33 -21.38 -2.85
C PRO A 199 15.66 -20.44 -3.88
N ILE A 200 14.37 -20.66 -4.15
CA ILE A 200 13.58 -19.82 -5.06
C ILE A 200 12.43 -19.20 -4.26
N PRO A 201 12.47 -17.89 -3.94
CA PRO A 201 11.41 -17.25 -3.19
C PRO A 201 10.17 -17.02 -4.06
N LEU A 202 9.03 -17.45 -3.56
CA LEU A 202 7.69 -17.17 -4.08
C LEU A 202 7.00 -16.24 -3.09
N ILE A 203 7.10 -14.95 -3.32
CA ILE A 203 6.71 -13.91 -2.36
C ILE A 203 5.29 -13.43 -2.68
N ALA A 204 4.42 -13.47 -1.68
CA ALA A 204 3.12 -12.79 -1.71
C ALA A 204 3.34 -11.26 -1.64
N ARG A 205 2.67 -10.51 -2.52
CA ARG A 205 2.79 -9.04 -2.56
C ARG A 205 1.68 -8.40 -1.74
N VAL A 206 1.64 -8.68 -0.45
CA VAL A 206 0.56 -8.30 0.45
C VAL A 206 0.42 -6.79 0.51
N GLU A 207 1.49 -6.07 0.82
CA GLU A 207 1.51 -4.62 0.93
C GLU A 207 1.16 -3.92 -0.40
N ALA A 208 1.70 -4.39 -1.53
CA ALA A 208 1.39 -3.84 -2.84
C ALA A 208 -0.09 -4.03 -3.22
N ASN A 209 -0.69 -5.16 -2.79
CA ASN A 209 -2.12 -5.39 -2.99
C ASN A 209 -2.97 -4.49 -2.07
N ALA A 210 -2.60 -4.35 -0.79
CA ALA A 210 -3.24 -3.43 0.13
C ALA A 210 -3.20 -1.99 -0.42
N CYS A 211 -2.02 -1.52 -0.83
CA CYS A 211 -1.82 -0.21 -1.43
C CYS A 211 -2.72 0.01 -2.66
N SER A 212 -2.72 -0.93 -3.61
CA SER A 212 -3.49 -0.78 -4.85
C SER A 212 -4.99 -0.73 -4.60
N ARG A 213 -5.48 -1.54 -3.65
CA ARG A 213 -6.91 -1.56 -3.27
C ARG A 213 -7.31 -0.33 -2.50
N LEU A 214 -6.50 0.09 -1.52
CA LEU A 214 -6.74 1.32 -0.76
C LEU A 214 -6.74 2.54 -1.68
N GLY A 215 -5.74 2.68 -2.55
CA GLY A 215 -5.63 3.79 -3.50
C GLY A 215 -6.81 3.85 -4.47
N ALA A 216 -7.24 2.70 -5.01
CA ALA A 216 -8.40 2.64 -5.90
C ALA A 216 -9.70 3.03 -5.16
N GLN A 217 -9.90 2.57 -3.92
CA GLN A 217 -11.07 2.90 -3.13
C GLN A 217 -11.07 4.37 -2.69
N LEU A 218 -9.92 4.90 -2.25
CA LEU A 218 -9.77 6.32 -1.92
C LEU A 218 -10.10 7.22 -3.11
N LYS A 219 -9.63 6.86 -4.30
CA LYS A 219 -9.93 7.59 -5.52
C LYS A 219 -11.43 7.64 -5.80
N ASN A 220 -12.14 6.52 -5.71
CA ASN A 220 -13.59 6.46 -5.87
C ASN A 220 -14.29 7.29 -4.80
N PHE A 221 -13.85 7.13 -3.54
CA PHE A 221 -14.42 7.86 -2.40
C PHE A 221 -14.33 9.38 -2.59
N VAL A 222 -13.15 9.89 -2.94
CA VAL A 222 -12.90 11.33 -3.10
C VAL A 222 -13.62 11.89 -4.32
N ASN A 223 -13.77 11.13 -5.41
CA ASN A 223 -14.58 11.50 -6.58
C ASN A 223 -16.10 11.45 -6.33
N GLY A 224 -16.55 10.93 -5.19
CA GLY A 224 -17.98 10.85 -4.86
C GLY A 224 -18.73 9.73 -5.59
N SER A 225 -18.03 8.67 -5.99
CA SER A 225 -18.57 7.51 -6.74
C SER A 225 -18.71 6.24 -5.88
#